data_e2438121e7ae76fa5e4501d81f18deab
#
_entry.id   e2438121e7ae76fa5e4501d81f18deab
#
_cell.length_a   1.000
_cell.length_b   1.000
_cell.length_c   1.000
_cell.angle_alpha   90.00
_cell.angle_beta   90.00
_cell.angle_gamma   90.00
#
_symmetry.space_group_name_H-M   'P 1'
#
loop_
_entity.id
_entity.type
_entity.pdbx_description
1 polymer ?
#
loop_
_entity_poly.entity_id
_entity_poly.type
_entity_poly.pdbx_seq_one_letter_code
_entity_poly.pdbx_strand_id
1 'polypeptide(L)'
;TSLISSSSAFASCVIKQKSQYRIFGYNDSVTVSSAKGVLGTQTIGDDTSQMSWAETIGIKAYVADSDYVNQTETIVFAHADGYVYQMESGNNFDGINIVASFATPFVPIQDPRLRKTFYKMVLYVDPQGGMTTSVNLKYDFDTLGSIQPETINLSNTAGSVGFYGNSGAKYGTTVYGTKLAKQFETQVVGSGFSVSLQFVSDGQDPPFSLDAATLEYSLHDRR
;
A
#
# COMPACT_ATOMS: atom_id res chain seq x y z
N THR A 1 -15.66 6.99 -13.95
CA THR A 1 -16.15 6.50 -12.63
C THR A 1 -15.72 7.51 -11.59
N SER A 2 -16.66 8.20 -10.96
CA SER A 2 -16.33 9.23 -9.99
C SER A 2 -15.93 8.55 -8.66
N LEU A 3 -14.66 8.68 -8.30
CA LEU A 3 -14.14 8.19 -7.01
C LEU A 3 -14.82 8.86 -5.80
N ILE A 4 -15.45 10.01 -6.00
CA ILE A 4 -16.03 10.85 -4.95
C ILE A 4 -17.49 11.25 -5.24
N SER A 5 -18.22 10.41 -5.96
CA SER A 5 -19.61 10.73 -6.41
C SER A 5 -20.64 10.88 -5.28
N SER A 6 -20.34 10.36 -4.11
CA SER A 6 -21.25 10.41 -2.94
C SER A 6 -20.89 11.51 -1.95
N SER A 7 -19.91 12.34 -2.24
CA SER A 7 -19.45 13.38 -1.33
C SER A 7 -20.24 14.67 -1.53
N SER A 8 -20.69 15.28 -0.44
CA SER A 8 -21.42 16.55 -0.44
C SER A 8 -20.52 17.76 -0.23
N ALA A 9 -19.32 17.55 0.27
CA ALA A 9 -18.32 18.59 0.47
C ALA A 9 -16.88 18.03 0.31
N PHE A 10 -15.92 18.92 0.09
CA PHE A 10 -14.54 18.58 -0.16
C PHE A 10 -13.61 19.47 0.64
N ALA A 11 -12.56 18.86 1.19
CA ALA A 11 -11.38 19.54 1.68
C ALA A 11 -10.17 19.15 0.82
N SER A 12 -9.25 20.05 0.63
CA SER A 12 -8.04 19.74 -0.14
C SER A 12 -6.81 20.43 0.44
N CYS A 13 -5.65 19.81 0.25
CA CYS A 13 -4.37 20.40 0.61
C CYS A 13 -3.29 20.04 -0.43
N VAL A 14 -2.28 20.88 -0.50
CA VAL A 14 -1.09 20.68 -1.33
C VAL A 14 0.09 20.36 -0.41
N ILE A 15 0.76 19.26 -0.65
CA ILE A 15 1.93 18.83 0.11
C ILE A 15 3.16 19.05 -0.78
N LYS A 16 3.89 20.10 -0.49
CA LYS A 16 4.99 20.58 -1.35
C LYS A 16 6.20 19.63 -1.31
N GLN A 17 6.58 19.14 -0.14
CA GLN A 17 7.72 18.22 0.01
C GLN A 17 7.55 16.92 -0.77
N LYS A 18 6.31 16.48 -0.97
CA LYS A 18 6.00 15.24 -1.69
C LYS A 18 5.50 15.46 -3.11
N SER A 19 5.37 16.71 -3.56
CA SER A 19 4.74 17.07 -4.83
C SER A 19 3.36 16.40 -4.97
N GLN A 20 2.56 16.46 -3.91
CA GLN A 20 1.26 15.81 -3.83
C GLN A 20 0.13 16.82 -3.68
N TYR A 21 -1.00 16.43 -4.26
CA TYR A 21 -2.28 17.10 -4.05
C TYR A 21 -3.27 16.08 -3.50
N ARG A 22 -3.93 16.42 -2.39
CA ARG A 22 -4.91 15.54 -1.75
C ARG A 22 -6.27 16.19 -1.69
N ILE A 23 -7.30 15.44 -2.03
CA ILE A 23 -8.70 15.83 -1.95
C ILE A 23 -9.41 14.83 -1.05
N PHE A 24 -10.11 15.32 -0.04
CA PHE A 24 -10.91 14.50 0.86
C PHE A 24 -12.37 14.82 0.59
N GLY A 25 -13.14 13.79 0.25
CA GLY A 25 -14.58 13.92 0.09
C GLY A 25 -15.29 13.50 1.36
N TYR A 26 -16.25 14.28 1.84
CA TYR A 26 -17.03 13.88 2.98
C TYR A 26 -18.52 14.08 2.77
N ASN A 27 -19.29 13.29 3.49
CA ASN A 27 -20.72 13.39 3.66
C ASN A 27 -21.02 13.01 5.12
N ASP A 28 -21.90 13.72 5.77
CA ASP A 28 -22.22 13.46 7.19
C ASP A 28 -22.75 12.04 7.43
N SER A 29 -23.38 11.44 6.43
CA SER A 29 -23.90 10.07 6.49
C SER A 29 -22.84 8.98 6.32
N VAL A 30 -21.61 9.34 5.92
CA VAL A 30 -20.53 8.38 5.66
C VAL A 30 -19.69 8.19 6.91
N THR A 31 -19.45 6.94 7.29
CA THR A 31 -18.55 6.60 8.40
C THR A 31 -17.10 6.91 8.04
N VAL A 32 -16.24 7.12 9.03
CA VAL A 32 -14.80 7.39 8.80
C VAL A 32 -14.16 6.30 7.95
N SER A 33 -14.43 5.04 8.24
CA SER A 33 -13.87 3.89 7.53
C SER A 33 -14.26 3.80 6.04
N SER A 34 -15.34 4.47 5.65
CA SER A 34 -15.81 4.52 4.27
C SER A 34 -15.62 5.88 3.59
N ALA A 35 -15.04 6.85 4.29
CA ALA A 35 -14.71 8.15 3.72
C ALA A 35 -13.61 7.98 2.65
N LYS A 36 -13.82 8.57 1.49
CA LYS A 36 -12.95 8.45 0.32
C LYS A 36 -12.32 9.76 -0.04
N GLY A 37 -11.08 9.69 -0.47
CA GLY A 37 -10.33 10.81 -1.00
C GLY A 37 -9.52 10.40 -2.22
N VAL A 38 -8.88 11.36 -2.82
CA VAL A 38 -7.98 11.17 -3.96
C VAL A 38 -6.66 11.83 -3.67
N LEU A 39 -5.59 11.11 -3.92
CA LEU A 39 -4.23 11.57 -3.82
C LEU A 39 -3.63 11.61 -5.22
N GLY A 40 -3.14 12.77 -5.65
CA GLY A 40 -2.37 12.95 -6.86
C GLY A 40 -0.91 13.21 -6.53
N THR A 41 0.00 12.45 -7.13
CA THR A 41 1.45 12.67 -7.01
C THR A 41 1.97 13.10 -8.36
N GLN A 42 2.68 14.24 -8.38
CA GLN A 42 3.35 14.72 -9.57
C GLN A 42 4.73 14.08 -9.68
N THR A 43 4.98 13.43 -10.79
CA THR A 43 6.30 12.92 -11.16
C THR A 43 6.83 13.76 -12.31
N ILE A 44 8.00 14.34 -12.12
CA ILE A 44 8.67 15.15 -13.15
C ILE A 44 9.63 14.21 -13.88
N GLY A 45 9.35 13.93 -15.16
CA GLY A 45 10.28 13.26 -16.09
C GLY A 45 11.05 14.31 -16.90
N ASP A 46 11.99 13.86 -17.74
CA ASP A 46 12.88 14.75 -18.50
C ASP A 46 12.14 15.75 -19.42
N ASP A 47 10.97 15.40 -19.93
CA ASP A 47 10.18 16.26 -20.84
C ASP A 47 8.71 16.44 -20.46
N THR A 48 8.19 15.71 -19.49
CA THR A 48 6.76 15.76 -19.13
C THR A 48 6.51 15.60 -17.64
N SER A 49 5.62 16.40 -17.09
CA SER A 49 5.08 16.15 -15.76
C SER A 49 3.86 15.24 -15.87
N GLN A 50 3.85 14.15 -15.15
CA GLN A 50 2.72 13.22 -15.07
C GLN A 50 2.12 13.25 -13.66
N MET A 51 0.80 13.14 -13.60
CA MET A 51 0.08 12.98 -12.33
C MET A 51 -0.37 11.53 -12.22
N SER A 52 0.10 10.88 -11.15
CA SER A 52 -0.37 9.56 -10.75
C SER A 52 -1.43 9.71 -9.66
N TRP A 53 -2.55 9.02 -9.81
CA TRP A 53 -3.67 9.14 -8.90
C TRP A 53 -3.91 7.87 -8.13
N ALA A 54 -4.18 8.01 -6.83
CA ALA A 54 -4.56 6.91 -5.94
C ALA A 54 -5.78 7.30 -5.10
N GLU A 55 -6.57 6.30 -4.72
CA GLU A 55 -7.67 6.47 -3.78
C GLU A 55 -7.12 6.42 -2.34
N THR A 56 -7.62 7.31 -1.48
CA THR A 56 -7.39 7.25 -0.04
C THR A 56 -8.70 6.91 0.66
N ILE A 57 -8.64 6.08 1.69
CA ILE A 57 -9.82 5.65 2.47
C ILE A 57 -9.51 5.87 3.95
N GLY A 58 -10.54 6.19 4.74
CA GLY A 58 -10.42 6.28 6.19
C GLY A 58 -10.11 7.69 6.73
N ILE A 59 -10.07 8.72 5.89
CA ILE A 59 -9.86 10.09 6.32
C ILE A 59 -11.10 10.94 5.98
N LYS A 60 -11.84 11.35 7.00
CA LYS A 60 -12.97 12.27 6.88
C LYS A 60 -12.53 13.66 7.32
N ALA A 61 -12.02 14.45 6.40
CA ALA A 61 -11.53 15.80 6.69
C ALA A 61 -12.55 16.85 6.28
N TYR A 62 -12.93 17.72 7.20
CA TYR A 62 -13.76 18.91 6.92
C TYR A 62 -12.93 20.06 6.37
N VAL A 63 -11.73 20.19 6.87
CA VAL A 63 -10.72 21.13 6.39
C VAL A 63 -9.36 20.46 6.51
N ALA A 64 -8.47 20.71 5.56
CA ALA A 64 -7.10 20.23 5.60
C ALA A 64 -6.16 21.33 5.12
N ASP A 65 -4.99 21.40 5.74
CA ASP A 65 -3.96 22.36 5.39
C ASP A 65 -2.58 21.77 5.64
N SER A 66 -1.55 22.36 5.00
CA SER A 66 -0.16 21.99 5.23
C SER A 66 0.71 23.22 5.29
N ASP A 67 1.59 23.27 6.27
CA ASP A 67 2.58 24.32 6.42
C ASP A 67 3.88 23.79 7.04
N TYR A 68 4.94 24.58 6.93
CA TYR A 68 6.26 24.22 7.44
C TYR A 68 6.42 24.59 8.91
N VAL A 69 6.69 23.56 9.71
CA VAL A 69 7.06 23.71 11.12
C VAL A 69 8.49 23.17 11.28
N ASN A 70 9.43 24.01 11.68
CA ASN A 70 10.85 23.64 11.86
C ASN A 70 11.44 22.91 10.62
N GLN A 71 11.22 23.43 9.43
CA GLN A 71 11.70 22.89 8.13
C GLN A 71 11.06 21.54 7.71
N THR A 72 10.11 21.05 8.48
CA THR A 72 9.33 19.85 8.13
C THR A 72 7.91 20.28 7.81
N GLU A 73 7.40 19.83 6.66
CA GLU A 73 6.02 20.08 6.28
C GLU A 73 5.09 19.24 7.15
N THR A 74 4.22 19.93 7.88
CA THR A 74 3.22 19.30 8.76
C THR A 74 1.85 19.43 8.13
N ILE A 75 1.16 18.32 7.99
CA ILE A 75 -0.17 18.26 7.38
C ILE A 75 -1.17 18.04 8.50
N VAL A 76 -2.17 18.88 8.60
CA VAL A 76 -3.22 18.78 9.60
C VAL A 76 -4.59 18.77 8.96
N PHE A 77 -5.55 18.14 9.62
CA PHE A 77 -6.94 18.17 9.20
C PHE A 77 -7.87 18.20 10.41
N ALA A 78 -9.01 18.86 10.27
CA ALA A 78 -10.07 18.83 11.26
C ALA A 78 -11.08 17.73 10.92
N HIS A 79 -11.44 16.96 11.92
CA HIS A 79 -12.39 15.86 11.83
C HIS A 79 -13.75 16.20 12.45
N ALA A 80 -14.77 15.40 12.15
CA ALA A 80 -16.14 15.57 12.62
C ALA A 80 -16.32 15.47 14.15
N ASP A 81 -15.37 14.85 14.84
CA ASP A 81 -15.35 14.69 16.30
C ASP A 81 -14.90 15.95 17.07
N GLY A 82 -14.50 16.99 16.34
CA GLY A 82 -14.03 18.25 16.90
C GLY A 82 -12.53 18.31 17.21
N TYR A 83 -11.78 17.26 16.87
CA TYR A 83 -10.32 17.23 17.02
C TYR A 83 -9.61 17.61 15.72
N VAL A 84 -8.39 18.10 15.89
CA VAL A 84 -7.43 18.34 14.80
C VAL A 84 -6.37 17.25 14.86
N TYR A 85 -6.21 16.56 13.75
CA TYR A 85 -5.27 15.46 13.61
C TYR A 85 -4.09 15.86 12.73
N GLN A 86 -2.93 15.34 13.05
CA GLN A 86 -1.76 15.41 12.18
C GLN A 86 -1.72 14.16 11.30
N MET A 87 -1.62 14.37 9.98
CA MET A 87 -1.41 13.27 9.04
C MET A 87 0.04 12.81 9.07
N GLU A 88 0.25 11.56 8.65
CA GLU A 88 1.58 10.96 8.48
C GLU A 88 2.42 10.94 9.78
N SER A 89 1.74 10.86 10.90
CA SER A 89 2.35 10.71 12.22
C SER A 89 1.88 9.39 12.84
N GLY A 90 2.82 8.47 13.07
CA GLY A 90 2.50 7.14 13.57
C GLY A 90 2.09 6.12 12.49
N ASN A 91 1.62 4.96 12.92
CA ASN A 91 1.32 3.80 12.09
C ASN A 91 -0.16 3.38 12.11
N ASN A 92 -1.04 4.22 12.60
CA ASN A 92 -2.48 3.92 12.69
C ASN A 92 -3.31 5.19 12.53
N PHE A 93 -4.61 5.03 12.31
CA PHE A 93 -5.59 6.10 12.31
C PHE A 93 -6.26 6.18 13.69
N ASP A 94 -5.60 6.84 14.64
CA ASP A 94 -6.10 6.99 16.02
C ASP A 94 -6.50 5.64 16.66
N GLY A 95 -5.57 4.66 16.60
CA GLY A 95 -5.78 3.31 17.10
C GLY A 95 -6.49 2.35 16.13
N ILE A 96 -6.93 2.82 14.97
CA ILE A 96 -7.55 2.00 13.93
C ILE A 96 -6.48 1.58 12.91
N ASN A 97 -6.57 0.36 12.41
CA ASN A 97 -5.67 -0.16 11.39
C ASN A 97 -5.70 0.67 10.10
N ILE A 98 -4.54 0.80 9.47
CA ILE A 98 -4.45 1.33 8.12
C ILE A 98 -4.56 0.16 7.15
N VAL A 99 -5.63 0.14 6.36
CA VAL A 99 -5.79 -0.84 5.28
C VAL A 99 -5.19 -0.27 4.01
N ALA A 100 -4.15 -0.92 3.52
CA ALA A 100 -3.51 -0.58 2.26
C ALA A 100 -3.61 -1.75 1.28
N SER A 101 -4.01 -1.48 0.05
CA SER A 101 -4.08 -2.50 -0.99
C SER A 101 -3.49 -2.00 -2.30
N PHE A 102 -2.80 -2.89 -2.98
CA PHE A 102 -2.24 -2.65 -4.31
C PHE A 102 -2.48 -3.89 -5.18
N ALA A 103 -2.95 -3.70 -6.39
CA ALA A 103 -3.13 -4.79 -7.34
C ALA A 103 -2.51 -4.43 -8.69
N THR A 104 -1.75 -5.36 -9.25
CA THR A 104 -1.27 -5.24 -10.63
C THR A 104 -2.40 -5.56 -11.62
N PRO A 105 -2.38 -5.01 -12.83
CA PRO A 105 -3.25 -5.52 -13.88
C PRO A 105 -2.94 -6.99 -14.18
N PHE A 106 -3.88 -7.67 -14.83
CA PHE A 106 -3.64 -9.03 -15.33
C PHE A 106 -2.65 -8.97 -16.50
N VAL A 107 -1.46 -9.54 -16.29
CA VAL A 107 -0.38 -9.54 -17.26
C VAL A 107 -0.26 -10.92 -17.89
N PRO A 108 -0.41 -11.06 -19.22
CA PRO A 108 -0.07 -12.29 -19.91
C PRO A 108 1.45 -12.36 -20.11
N ILE A 109 2.13 -13.06 -19.24
CA ILE A 109 3.59 -13.20 -19.32
C ILE A 109 3.95 -13.93 -20.61
N GLN A 110 4.74 -13.33 -21.49
CA GLN A 110 5.11 -13.81 -22.81
C GLN A 110 3.87 -14.04 -23.73
N ASP A 111 3.69 -15.23 -24.29
CA ASP A 111 2.56 -15.52 -25.19
C ASP A 111 1.25 -15.71 -24.39
N PRO A 112 0.22 -14.89 -24.65
CA PRO A 112 -1.07 -14.99 -23.95
C PRO A 112 -1.85 -16.26 -24.32
N ARG A 113 -1.47 -16.97 -25.35
CA ARG A 113 -2.11 -18.23 -25.80
C ARG A 113 -1.59 -19.46 -25.07
N LEU A 114 -0.42 -19.34 -24.41
CA LEU A 114 0.19 -20.43 -23.67
C LEU A 114 -0.19 -20.35 -22.20
N ARG A 115 -0.62 -21.49 -21.64
CA ARG A 115 -0.87 -21.60 -20.22
C ARG A 115 0.43 -21.75 -19.45
N LYS A 116 0.56 -21.07 -18.32
CA LYS A 116 1.72 -21.09 -17.43
C LYS A 116 1.36 -21.78 -16.14
N THR A 117 2.22 -22.64 -15.63
CA THR A 117 2.12 -23.15 -14.26
C THR A 117 3.17 -22.44 -13.42
N PHE A 118 2.72 -21.83 -12.34
CA PHE A 118 3.55 -21.09 -11.41
C PHE A 118 3.96 -22.00 -10.26
N TYR A 119 5.21 -21.88 -9.79
CA TYR A 119 5.75 -22.73 -8.73
C TYR A 119 6.24 -21.93 -7.54
N LYS A 120 6.84 -20.78 -7.80
CA LYS A 120 7.51 -20.00 -6.78
C LYS A 120 7.32 -18.52 -7.02
N MET A 121 7.14 -17.80 -5.94
CA MET A 121 7.15 -16.35 -5.90
C MET A 121 8.25 -15.87 -4.97
N VAL A 122 8.98 -14.87 -5.39
CA VAL A 122 9.98 -14.18 -4.59
C VAL A 122 9.61 -12.71 -4.54
N LEU A 123 9.43 -12.19 -3.33
CA LEU A 123 9.13 -10.79 -3.06
C LEU A 123 10.32 -10.10 -2.44
N TYR A 124 10.64 -8.93 -2.94
CA TYR A 124 11.67 -8.06 -2.40
C TYR A 124 11.00 -6.92 -1.67
N VAL A 125 11.14 -6.90 -0.34
CA VAL A 125 10.46 -5.94 0.53
C VAL A 125 11.49 -5.28 1.43
N ASP A 126 11.40 -3.97 1.61
CA ASP A 126 12.22 -3.21 2.57
C ASP A 126 11.34 -2.76 3.74
N PRO A 127 11.25 -3.56 4.82
CA PRO A 127 10.44 -3.23 5.98
C PRO A 127 11.21 -2.29 6.93
N GLN A 128 10.51 -1.32 7.51
CA GLN A 128 11.07 -0.45 8.56
C GLN A 128 10.91 -1.04 9.98
N GLY A 129 10.35 -2.24 10.08
CA GLY A 129 10.14 -2.96 11.34
C GLY A 129 9.44 -4.29 11.12
N GLY A 130 8.70 -4.76 12.12
CA GLY A 130 7.78 -5.89 11.94
C GLY A 130 6.74 -5.56 10.87
N MET A 131 6.38 -6.52 10.05
CA MET A 131 5.31 -6.33 9.06
C MET A 131 4.47 -7.59 8.94
N THR A 132 3.18 -7.38 8.69
CA THR A 132 2.23 -8.42 8.32
C THR A 132 1.49 -7.97 7.06
N THR A 133 1.59 -8.76 6.01
CA THR A 133 0.90 -8.48 4.75
C THR A 133 0.43 -9.77 4.12
N SER A 134 -0.62 -9.71 3.34
CA SER A 134 -1.11 -10.83 2.56
C SER A 134 -0.91 -10.58 1.07
N VAL A 135 -0.59 -11.63 0.36
CA VAL A 135 -0.43 -11.61 -1.10
C VAL A 135 -1.37 -12.64 -1.72
N ASN A 136 -2.19 -12.17 -2.63
CA ASN A 136 -3.06 -13.00 -3.43
C ASN A 136 -2.55 -13.02 -4.88
N LEU A 137 -2.31 -14.21 -5.42
CA LEU A 137 -2.19 -14.38 -6.86
C LEU A 137 -3.56 -14.65 -7.43
N LYS A 138 -3.89 -14.00 -8.52
CA LYS A 138 -5.13 -14.24 -9.24
C LYS A 138 -4.81 -14.57 -10.69
N TYR A 139 -5.52 -15.58 -11.20
CA TYR A 139 -5.37 -16.06 -12.57
C TYR A 139 -6.61 -15.73 -13.39
N ASP A 140 -6.39 -15.47 -14.68
CA ASP A 140 -7.43 -15.40 -15.71
C ASP A 140 -8.63 -14.49 -15.35
N PHE A 141 -8.32 -13.28 -14.89
CA PHE A 141 -9.30 -12.24 -14.52
C PHE A 141 -10.24 -12.64 -13.37
N ASP A 142 -9.82 -13.60 -12.53
CA ASP A 142 -10.62 -14.08 -11.39
C ASP A 142 -12.02 -14.58 -11.81
N THR A 143 -12.10 -15.20 -13.00
CA THR A 143 -13.36 -15.67 -13.55
C THR A 143 -13.86 -16.90 -12.82
N LEU A 144 -15.18 -17.03 -12.72
CA LEU A 144 -15.84 -18.22 -12.16
C LEU A 144 -15.39 -19.48 -12.92
N GLY A 145 -14.79 -20.44 -12.20
CA GLY A 145 -14.29 -21.71 -12.76
C GLY A 145 -12.76 -21.80 -12.87
N SER A 146 -12.01 -20.73 -12.68
CA SER A 146 -10.57 -20.82 -12.50
C SER A 146 -10.23 -21.11 -11.03
N ILE A 147 -9.38 -22.12 -10.81
CA ILE A 147 -8.88 -22.43 -9.46
C ILE A 147 -7.87 -21.34 -9.09
N GLN A 148 -8.24 -20.56 -8.08
CA GLN A 148 -7.37 -19.53 -7.53
C GLN A 148 -6.52 -20.11 -6.40
N PRO A 149 -5.25 -19.69 -6.25
CA PRO A 149 -4.42 -20.09 -5.12
C PRO A 149 -4.94 -19.49 -3.81
N GLU A 150 -4.56 -20.12 -2.71
CA GLU A 150 -4.83 -19.58 -1.39
C GLU A 150 -4.04 -18.30 -1.14
N THR A 151 -4.56 -17.46 -0.26
CA THR A 151 -3.87 -16.24 0.20
C THR A 151 -2.58 -16.60 0.92
N ILE A 152 -1.50 -15.97 0.54
CA ILE A 152 -0.19 -16.15 1.16
C ILE A 152 0.00 -15.06 2.21
N ASN A 153 0.09 -15.47 3.46
CA ASN A 153 0.36 -14.56 4.56
C ASN A 153 1.86 -14.45 4.79
N LEU A 154 2.38 -13.25 4.68
CA LEU A 154 3.78 -12.92 4.93
C LEU A 154 3.88 -12.17 6.25
N SER A 155 4.66 -12.69 7.18
CA SER A 155 4.95 -12.03 8.42
C SER A 155 6.45 -11.94 8.65
N ASN A 156 6.89 -10.79 9.13
CA ASN A 156 8.22 -10.58 9.59
C ASN A 156 8.19 -10.17 11.05
N THR A 157 8.59 -11.07 11.92
CA THR A 157 8.79 -10.82 13.35
C THR A 157 10.22 -10.35 13.67
N ALA A 158 10.97 -9.87 12.68
CA ALA A 158 12.28 -9.30 12.94
C ALA A 158 12.14 -8.23 14.02
N GLY A 159 12.84 -8.42 15.11
CA GLY A 159 12.82 -7.53 16.24
C GLY A 159 13.00 -6.08 15.79
N SER A 160 12.33 -5.17 16.47
CA SER A 160 12.38 -3.74 16.18
C SER A 160 13.82 -3.31 15.92
N VAL A 161 14.10 -2.87 14.71
CA VAL A 161 15.40 -2.26 14.39
C VAL A 161 15.46 -0.96 15.19
N GLY A 162 16.29 -0.93 16.19
CA GLY A 162 16.48 0.26 17.01
C GLY A 162 17.48 1.20 16.35
N PHE A 163 17.05 2.43 16.11
CA PHE A 163 17.98 3.50 15.78
C PHE A 163 18.59 4.07 17.05
N TYR A 164 19.87 4.37 17.00
CA TYR A 164 20.58 5.02 18.11
C TYR A 164 19.88 6.34 18.48
N GLY A 165 19.53 6.49 19.76
CA GLY A 165 18.82 7.67 20.25
C GLY A 165 17.31 7.57 20.30
N ASN A 166 16.70 6.45 19.88
CA ASN A 166 15.28 6.21 20.04
C ASN A 166 14.98 5.68 21.46
N SER A 167 14.08 6.34 22.19
CA SER A 167 13.68 5.96 23.55
C SER A 167 13.08 4.55 23.68
N GLY A 168 12.59 3.97 22.56
CA GLY A 168 12.08 2.60 22.47
C GLY A 168 13.17 1.54 22.25
N ALA A 169 14.38 1.93 21.91
CA ALA A 169 15.48 1.00 21.67
C ALA A 169 16.13 0.58 22.99
N LYS A 170 15.78 -0.59 23.50
CA LYS A 170 16.34 -1.15 24.75
C LYS A 170 17.48 -2.09 24.45
N TYR A 171 18.59 -1.94 25.20
CA TYR A 171 19.73 -2.84 25.15
C TYR A 171 19.29 -4.28 25.49
N GLY A 172 19.66 -5.25 24.67
CA GLY A 172 19.31 -6.66 24.85
C GLY A 172 17.98 -7.11 24.20
N THR A 173 17.14 -6.17 23.72
CA THR A 173 15.88 -6.50 23.01
C THR A 173 15.82 -5.92 21.61
N THR A 174 16.68 -4.95 21.33
CA THR A 174 16.72 -4.28 20.04
C THR A 174 17.96 -4.72 19.26
N VAL A 175 17.76 -5.15 18.03
CA VAL A 175 18.87 -5.54 17.15
C VAL A 175 19.35 -4.29 16.42
N TYR A 176 20.66 -4.01 16.51
CA TYR A 176 21.30 -3.05 15.62
C TYR A 176 21.31 -3.64 14.21
N GLY A 177 20.50 -3.12 13.33
CA GLY A 177 20.39 -3.60 11.95
C GLY A 177 20.49 -2.46 10.97
N THR A 178 21.28 -2.66 9.93
CA THR A 178 21.12 -1.94 8.66
C THR A 178 19.77 -2.33 8.05
N LYS A 179 19.19 -1.46 7.24
CA LYS A 179 18.07 -1.76 6.35
C LYS A 179 18.26 -3.12 5.71
N LEU A 180 17.59 -4.12 6.21
CA LEU A 180 17.64 -5.46 5.63
C LEU A 180 16.50 -5.54 4.62
N ALA A 181 16.84 -5.31 3.36
CA ALA A 181 15.97 -5.76 2.28
C ALA A 181 15.69 -7.25 2.51
N LYS A 182 14.45 -7.60 2.76
CA LYS A 182 14.09 -8.98 3.05
C LYS A 182 13.48 -9.60 1.81
N GLN A 183 14.05 -10.72 1.45
CA GLN A 183 13.55 -11.57 0.39
C GLN A 183 12.62 -12.61 0.99
N PHE A 184 11.36 -12.61 0.57
CA PHE A 184 10.39 -13.63 0.93
C PHE A 184 10.21 -14.59 -0.22
N GLU A 185 10.55 -15.85 0.01
CA GLU A 185 10.31 -16.93 -0.94
C GLU A 185 9.11 -17.75 -0.49
N THR A 186 8.19 -18.00 -1.39
CA THR A 186 7.04 -18.84 -1.12
C THR A 186 6.69 -19.70 -2.34
N GLN A 187 6.22 -20.91 -2.07
CA GLN A 187 5.69 -21.76 -3.12
C GLN A 187 4.30 -21.27 -3.51
N VAL A 188 4.04 -21.30 -4.80
CA VAL A 188 2.77 -20.91 -5.40
C VAL A 188 2.24 -22.07 -6.19
N VAL A 189 0.94 -22.32 -6.09
CA VAL A 189 0.29 -23.39 -6.83
C VAL A 189 -0.76 -22.79 -7.75
N GLY A 190 -0.76 -23.22 -8.99
CA GLY A 190 -1.80 -22.86 -9.93
C GLY A 190 -1.28 -22.63 -11.34
N SER A 191 -2.21 -22.43 -12.25
CA SER A 191 -1.90 -22.20 -13.67
C SER A 191 -2.92 -21.30 -14.31
N GLY A 192 -2.45 -20.41 -15.18
CA GLY A 192 -3.30 -19.48 -15.91
C GLY A 192 -2.63 -18.96 -17.17
N PHE A 193 -3.39 -18.25 -17.98
CA PHE A 193 -2.91 -17.52 -19.15
C PHE A 193 -2.37 -16.13 -18.76
N SER A 194 -2.99 -15.53 -17.76
CA SER A 194 -2.62 -14.22 -17.19
C SER A 194 -2.56 -14.31 -15.67
N VAL A 195 -1.79 -13.44 -15.06
CA VAL A 195 -1.63 -13.37 -13.61
C VAL A 195 -1.72 -11.92 -13.13
N SER A 196 -2.32 -11.71 -11.97
CA SER A 196 -2.33 -10.47 -11.21
C SER A 196 -1.86 -10.75 -9.80
N LEU A 197 -1.09 -9.83 -9.24
CA LEU A 197 -0.64 -9.82 -7.85
C LEU A 197 -1.45 -8.77 -7.09
N GLN A 198 -2.07 -9.18 -6.00
CA GLN A 198 -2.75 -8.28 -5.09
C GLN A 198 -2.08 -8.35 -3.72
N PHE A 199 -1.63 -7.20 -3.23
CA PHE A 199 -1.06 -7.03 -1.89
C PHE A 199 -2.10 -6.36 -1.01
N VAL A 200 -2.26 -6.87 0.21
CA VAL A 200 -3.15 -6.29 1.22
C VAL A 200 -2.41 -6.26 2.54
N SER A 201 -2.31 -5.09 3.13
CA SER A 201 -1.83 -4.89 4.49
C SER A 201 -2.98 -4.30 5.31
N ASP A 202 -3.27 -4.92 6.45
CA ASP A 202 -4.30 -4.48 7.39
C ASP A 202 -3.71 -4.57 8.80
N GLY A 203 -3.07 -3.48 9.24
CA GLY A 203 -2.37 -3.48 10.51
C GLY A 203 -1.92 -2.11 10.96
N GLN A 204 -1.23 -2.11 12.09
CA GLN A 204 -0.57 -0.95 12.69
C GLN A 204 0.96 -1.12 12.66
N ASP A 205 1.43 -1.99 11.78
CA ASP A 205 2.86 -2.25 11.62
C ASP A 205 3.57 -1.04 10.99
N PRO A 206 4.88 -0.91 11.24
CA PRO A 206 5.70 0.10 10.56
C PRO A 206 5.60 0.00 9.03
N PRO A 207 5.81 1.09 8.32
CA PRO A 207 5.72 1.11 6.87
C PRO A 207 6.79 0.21 6.22
N PHE A 208 6.47 -0.30 5.06
CA PHE A 208 7.39 -1.07 4.21
C PHE A 208 7.28 -0.61 2.76
N SER A 209 8.33 -0.85 1.97
CA SER A 209 8.28 -0.71 0.52
C SER A 209 8.34 -2.09 -0.15
N LEU A 210 7.58 -2.25 -1.22
CA LEU A 210 7.65 -3.40 -2.11
C LEU A 210 8.46 -3.00 -3.35
N ASP A 211 9.66 -3.54 -3.48
CA ASP A 211 10.58 -3.14 -4.53
C ASP A 211 10.39 -3.98 -5.79
N ALA A 212 10.19 -5.29 -5.64
CA ALA A 212 10.00 -6.18 -6.78
C ALA A 212 9.27 -7.47 -6.39
N ALA A 213 8.67 -8.11 -7.40
CA ALA A 213 8.14 -9.45 -7.32
C ALA A 213 8.62 -10.27 -8.51
N THR A 214 9.14 -11.46 -8.24
CA THR A 214 9.56 -12.42 -9.27
C THR A 214 8.69 -13.66 -9.20
N LEU A 215 8.19 -14.12 -10.34
CA LEU A 215 7.41 -15.36 -10.47
C LEU A 215 8.18 -16.37 -11.32
N GLU A 216 8.38 -17.55 -10.78
CA GLU A 216 8.93 -18.69 -11.51
C GLU A 216 7.79 -19.53 -12.09
N TYR A 217 7.85 -19.83 -13.38
CA TYR A 217 6.78 -20.57 -14.08
C TYR A 217 7.35 -21.45 -15.18
N SER A 218 6.57 -22.45 -15.60
CA SER A 218 6.80 -23.21 -16.84
C SER A 218 5.69 -22.94 -17.84
N LEU A 219 6.05 -23.02 -19.11
CA LEU A 219 5.11 -22.93 -20.21
C LEU A 219 4.58 -24.33 -20.53
N HIS A 220 3.27 -24.43 -20.70
CA HIS A 220 2.65 -25.62 -21.26
C HIS A 220 2.46 -25.43 -22.76
N ASP A 221 3.28 -26.09 -23.54
CA ASP A 221 3.08 -26.15 -24.98
C ASP A 221 1.89 -27.08 -25.29
N ARG A 222 1.00 -26.64 -26.16
CA ARG A 222 -0.01 -27.53 -26.76
C ARG A 222 0.69 -28.33 -27.85
N ARG A 223 1.00 -29.56 -27.53
CA ARG A 223 1.20 -30.55 -28.61
C ARG A 223 -0.12 -31.00 -29.19
#